data_8dbc6b48bfddc76808afb27245a20725
#
_entry.id   8dbc6b48bfddc76808afb27245a20725
#
_cell.length_a   1.000
_cell.length_b   1.000
_cell.length_c   1.000
_cell.angle_alpha   90.00
_cell.angle_beta   90.00
_cell.angle_gamma   90.00
#
_symmetry.space_group_name_H-M   'P 1'
#
loop_
_entity.id
_entity.type
_entity.pdbx_description
1 polymer ?
#
loop_
_entity_poly.entity_id
_entity_poly.type
_entity_poly.pdbx_seq_one_letter_code
_entity_poly.pdbx_strand_id
1 'polypeptide(L)'
;VNNSASDPWSVWLVRSLGRPISLDDRKRAALHLLDWIGCAHLGSTGEVGHVLKQWAGMQAPGISWACGSNGGLQAAEATFWNGCLGCCHEMDDVHREAVVHPGDVVIPTVLAVAQREKVKASALLDAIVVGYETAILLGLLADKDHYALWYTTATAGVFGSAMASSRLLGLNTLQMQNALGLAGMQSSGVWQCRLEAGLAKQLAAGHSAQAGLLAADLAAAGMTGPLAILEGDLGWLKATSGNRDMTRARSLLRVNYQAPWRLHEVSFKPWSACRHVHPAIECALQLYASGCAAHEVTQISLDTYSVALSFADQLHPKTSHEARFSLQHAVAWSLVYGGFGLEATALANLNHPACSALRTRVSLNVGAEQEAAYPRSFGARLRIFTKDNKTVT
;
A
#
# COMPACT_ATOMS: atom_id res chain seq x y z
N VAL A 1 15.98 28.67 1.46
CA VAL A 1 14.74 29.34 1.87
C VAL A 1 14.27 28.65 3.14
N ASN A 2 14.35 29.33 4.29
CA ASN A 2 13.92 28.78 5.57
C ASN A 2 12.38 28.82 5.65
N ASN A 3 11.76 27.75 6.17
CA ASN A 3 10.34 27.76 6.51
C ASN A 3 10.12 28.74 7.68
N SER A 4 9.19 29.68 7.54
CA SER A 4 8.71 30.44 8.68
C SER A 4 7.90 29.53 9.60
N ALA A 5 8.02 29.71 10.93
CA ALA A 5 7.23 28.94 11.89
C ALA A 5 5.72 29.18 11.75
N SER A 6 5.33 30.27 11.09
CA SER A 6 3.95 30.66 10.78
C SER A 6 3.42 30.14 9.45
N ASP A 7 4.28 29.57 8.57
CA ASP A 7 3.85 29.04 7.29
C ASP A 7 2.98 27.77 7.51
N PRO A 8 1.84 27.61 6.79
CA PRO A 8 1.10 26.34 6.78
C PRO A 8 1.99 25.17 6.34
N TRP A 9 1.71 23.99 6.86
CA TRP A 9 2.50 22.79 6.54
C TRP A 9 2.41 22.39 5.07
N SER A 10 1.34 22.72 4.39
CA SER A 10 1.22 22.59 2.93
C SER A 10 2.33 23.33 2.19
N VAL A 11 2.75 24.51 2.69
CA VAL A 11 3.88 25.27 2.13
C VAL A 11 5.18 24.49 2.27
N TRP A 12 5.44 23.90 3.44
CA TRP A 12 6.65 23.13 3.69
C TRP A 12 6.72 21.87 2.83
N LEU A 13 5.59 21.16 2.76
CA LEU A 13 5.48 19.97 1.91
C LEU A 13 5.77 20.32 0.44
N VAL A 14 5.06 21.26 -0.13
CA VAL A 14 5.24 21.65 -1.55
C VAL A 14 6.67 22.11 -1.83
N ARG A 15 7.28 22.89 -0.95
CA ARG A 15 8.70 23.28 -1.07
C ARG A 15 9.63 22.07 -1.07
N SER A 16 9.38 21.06 -0.22
CA SER A 16 10.20 19.87 -0.14
C SER A 16 10.16 19.03 -1.42
N LEU A 17 9.06 19.06 -2.16
CA LEU A 17 8.88 18.37 -3.43
C LEU A 17 9.64 19.02 -4.61
N GLY A 18 10.20 20.21 -4.40
CA GLY A 18 11.07 20.89 -5.36
C GLY A 18 12.53 20.39 -5.37
N ARG A 19 12.87 19.35 -4.61
CA ARG A 19 14.23 18.77 -4.59
C ARG A 19 14.62 18.21 -5.97
N PRO A 20 15.92 18.20 -6.31
CA PRO A 20 16.41 17.54 -7.50
C PRO A 20 16.06 16.04 -7.50
N ILE A 21 15.67 15.52 -8.66
CA ILE A 21 15.41 14.09 -8.89
C ILE A 21 16.54 13.54 -9.76
N SER A 22 17.28 12.59 -9.22
CA SER A 22 18.44 11.97 -9.87
C SER A 22 18.03 10.90 -10.90
N LEU A 23 18.99 10.41 -11.66
CA LEU A 23 18.77 9.26 -12.55
C LEU A 23 18.42 7.98 -11.76
N ASP A 24 19.00 7.80 -10.57
CA ASP A 24 18.76 6.61 -9.74
C ASP A 24 17.36 6.65 -9.12
N ASP A 25 16.83 7.83 -8.76
CA ASP A 25 15.44 7.99 -8.34
C ASP A 25 14.47 7.59 -9.46
N ARG A 26 14.74 8.03 -10.70
CA ARG A 26 13.94 7.65 -11.89
C ARG A 26 14.03 6.15 -12.18
N LYS A 27 15.21 5.54 -12.06
CA LYS A 27 15.36 4.07 -12.21
C LYS A 27 14.53 3.34 -11.15
N ARG A 28 14.57 3.81 -9.90
CA ARG A 28 13.75 3.24 -8.82
C ARG A 28 12.27 3.40 -9.10
N ALA A 29 11.82 4.58 -9.54
CA ALA A 29 10.43 4.82 -9.95
C ALA A 29 9.99 3.92 -11.10
N ALA A 30 10.87 3.64 -12.07
CA ALA A 30 10.59 2.70 -13.16
C ALA A 30 10.40 1.26 -12.67
N LEU A 31 11.14 0.81 -11.65
CA LEU A 31 10.94 -0.50 -11.03
C LEU A 31 9.59 -0.59 -10.31
N HIS A 32 9.18 0.46 -9.60
CA HIS A 32 7.84 0.53 -8.98
C HIS A 32 6.72 0.51 -10.02
N LEU A 33 6.90 1.23 -11.14
CA LEU A 33 5.96 1.19 -12.26
C LEU A 33 5.83 -0.23 -12.84
N LEU A 34 6.95 -0.93 -13.04
CA LEU A 34 6.96 -2.31 -13.57
C LEU A 34 6.27 -3.27 -12.61
N ASP A 35 6.58 -3.19 -11.31
CA ASP A 35 5.97 -3.99 -10.25
C ASP A 35 4.45 -3.79 -10.22
N TRP A 36 4.01 -2.52 -10.21
CA TRP A 36 2.59 -2.19 -10.20
C TRP A 36 1.87 -2.67 -11.47
N ILE A 37 2.48 -2.58 -12.67
CA ILE A 37 1.88 -3.10 -13.92
C ILE A 37 1.63 -4.61 -13.78
N GLY A 38 2.58 -5.37 -13.21
CA GLY A 38 2.41 -6.79 -12.94
C GLY A 38 1.25 -7.07 -12.00
N CYS A 39 1.16 -6.34 -10.89
CA CYS A 39 0.07 -6.46 -9.91
C CYS A 39 -1.29 -6.11 -10.53
N ALA A 40 -1.37 -5.01 -11.28
CA ALA A 40 -2.60 -4.57 -11.93
C ALA A 40 -3.06 -5.54 -13.03
N HIS A 41 -2.13 -6.10 -13.80
CA HIS A 41 -2.44 -7.11 -14.81
C HIS A 41 -3.08 -8.35 -14.17
N LEU A 42 -2.51 -8.86 -13.09
CA LEU A 42 -3.11 -9.97 -12.32
C LEU A 42 -4.49 -9.59 -11.77
N GLY A 43 -4.63 -8.41 -11.17
CA GLY A 43 -5.91 -7.91 -10.65
C GLY A 43 -6.98 -7.84 -11.71
N SER A 44 -6.63 -7.48 -12.96
CA SER A 44 -7.57 -7.35 -14.09
C SER A 44 -8.17 -8.68 -14.56
N THR A 45 -7.54 -9.80 -14.25
CA THR A 45 -8.01 -11.15 -14.59
C THR A 45 -8.92 -11.77 -13.53
N GLY A 46 -8.99 -11.16 -12.33
CA GLY A 46 -9.77 -11.64 -11.18
C GLY A 46 -11.18 -11.03 -11.09
N GLU A 47 -11.79 -11.23 -9.93
CA GLU A 47 -13.15 -10.77 -9.61
C GLU A 47 -13.31 -9.26 -9.77
N VAL A 48 -12.35 -8.48 -9.26
CA VAL A 48 -12.34 -7.01 -9.38
C VAL A 48 -12.34 -6.58 -10.84
N GLY A 49 -11.47 -7.17 -11.67
CA GLY A 49 -11.42 -6.89 -13.11
C GLY A 49 -12.73 -7.21 -13.81
N HIS A 50 -13.44 -8.27 -13.39
CA HIS A 50 -14.76 -8.61 -13.93
C HIS A 50 -15.81 -7.56 -13.59
N VAL A 51 -15.88 -7.15 -12.32
CA VAL A 51 -16.82 -6.09 -11.87
C VAL A 51 -16.54 -4.77 -12.59
N LEU A 52 -15.27 -4.41 -12.70
CA LEU A 52 -14.86 -3.17 -13.40
C LEU A 52 -15.22 -3.18 -14.89
N LYS A 53 -15.14 -4.33 -15.58
CA LYS A 53 -15.59 -4.46 -17.00
C LYS A 53 -17.07 -4.17 -17.17
N GLN A 54 -17.90 -4.62 -16.23
CA GLN A 54 -19.32 -4.30 -16.24
C GLN A 54 -19.56 -2.80 -15.99
N TRP A 55 -18.87 -2.22 -15.00
CA TRP A 55 -18.95 -0.80 -14.69
C TRP A 55 -18.48 0.08 -15.86
N ALA A 56 -17.38 -0.28 -16.55
CA ALA A 56 -16.85 0.48 -17.68
C ALA A 56 -17.84 0.56 -18.86
N GLY A 57 -18.68 -0.42 -19.04
CA GLY A 57 -19.75 -0.38 -20.05
C GLY A 57 -20.77 0.75 -19.86
N MET A 58 -20.79 1.37 -18.68
CA MET A 58 -21.64 2.52 -18.35
C MET A 58 -20.88 3.86 -18.44
N GLN A 59 -19.60 3.85 -18.77
CA GLN A 59 -18.74 5.04 -18.81
C GLN A 59 -18.52 5.52 -20.25
N ALA A 60 -18.24 6.82 -20.38
CA ALA A 60 -17.84 7.37 -21.68
C ALA A 60 -16.44 6.86 -22.09
N PRO A 61 -16.22 6.54 -23.37
CA PRO A 61 -14.90 6.16 -23.86
C PRO A 61 -13.91 7.32 -23.77
N GLY A 62 -12.63 7.00 -23.64
CA GLY A 62 -11.53 7.95 -23.58
C GLY A 62 -10.23 7.39 -24.13
N ILE A 63 -9.14 8.12 -23.92
CA ILE A 63 -7.81 7.74 -24.45
C ILE A 63 -6.91 7.13 -23.39
N SER A 64 -7.28 7.22 -22.10
CA SER A 64 -6.43 6.73 -21.02
C SER A 64 -6.55 5.22 -20.88
N TRP A 65 -5.41 4.56 -20.77
CA TRP A 65 -5.30 3.12 -20.65
C TRP A 65 -5.92 2.61 -19.34
N ALA A 66 -6.74 1.58 -19.46
CA ALA A 66 -7.32 0.82 -18.35
C ALA A 66 -6.87 -0.63 -18.47
N CYS A 67 -6.13 -1.13 -17.49
CA CYS A 67 -5.48 -2.44 -17.52
C CYS A 67 -6.50 -3.58 -17.68
N GLY A 68 -6.35 -4.41 -18.72
CA GLY A 68 -7.26 -5.53 -19.00
C GLY A 68 -8.62 -5.11 -19.58
N SER A 69 -8.83 -3.83 -19.89
CA SER A 69 -9.99 -3.35 -20.66
C SER A 69 -9.79 -3.49 -22.17
N ASN A 70 -10.89 -3.59 -22.90
CA ASN A 70 -10.89 -3.64 -24.37
C ASN A 70 -10.81 -2.24 -25.02
N GLY A 71 -10.87 -1.17 -24.24
CA GLY A 71 -10.84 0.22 -24.72
C GLY A 71 -10.31 1.17 -23.65
N GLY A 72 -10.00 2.41 -24.06
CA GLY A 72 -9.61 3.48 -23.15
C GLY A 72 -10.82 4.10 -22.45
N LEU A 73 -10.59 4.71 -21.29
CA LEU A 73 -11.55 5.47 -20.50
C LEU A 73 -11.13 6.95 -20.43
N GLN A 74 -12.00 7.82 -19.94
CA GLN A 74 -11.58 9.16 -19.54
C GLN A 74 -10.57 9.08 -18.42
N ALA A 75 -9.72 10.09 -18.23
CA ALA A 75 -8.59 10.02 -17.29
C ALA A 75 -9.02 9.71 -15.84
N ALA A 76 -10.12 10.27 -15.39
CA ALA A 76 -10.64 10.05 -14.04
C ALA A 76 -11.09 8.59 -13.84
N GLU A 77 -11.84 8.04 -14.80
CA GLU A 77 -12.33 6.64 -14.76
C GLU A 77 -11.19 5.64 -14.95
N ALA A 78 -10.20 5.94 -15.79
CA ALA A 78 -9.00 5.12 -15.95
C ALA A 78 -8.17 5.10 -14.66
N THR A 79 -8.06 6.24 -13.98
CA THR A 79 -7.38 6.35 -12.68
C THR A 79 -8.08 5.50 -11.62
N PHE A 80 -9.40 5.61 -11.52
CA PHE A 80 -10.21 4.78 -10.62
C PHE A 80 -10.04 3.29 -10.92
N TRP A 81 -10.26 2.89 -12.17
CA TRP A 81 -10.11 1.52 -12.64
C TRP A 81 -8.77 0.90 -12.26
N ASN A 82 -7.69 1.56 -12.66
CA ASN A 82 -6.32 1.10 -12.43
C ASN A 82 -5.98 1.07 -10.94
N GLY A 83 -6.43 2.05 -10.15
CA GLY A 83 -6.23 2.11 -8.71
C GLY A 83 -6.95 0.99 -7.93
N CYS A 84 -8.01 0.41 -8.50
CA CYS A 84 -8.67 -0.75 -7.90
C CYS A 84 -7.89 -2.06 -8.12
N LEU A 85 -6.92 -2.12 -9.05
CA LEU A 85 -6.34 -3.39 -9.50
C LEU A 85 -5.06 -3.81 -8.77
N GLY A 86 -4.21 -2.86 -8.37
CA GLY A 86 -2.87 -3.16 -7.85
C GLY A 86 -2.89 -4.05 -6.61
N CYS A 87 -3.74 -3.76 -5.63
CA CYS A 87 -3.80 -4.47 -4.36
C CYS A 87 -4.58 -5.79 -4.36
N CYS A 88 -5.12 -6.24 -5.51
CA CYS A 88 -6.00 -7.41 -5.58
C CYS A 88 -5.35 -8.70 -5.07
N HIS A 89 -4.06 -8.86 -5.24
CA HIS A 89 -3.32 -10.06 -4.85
C HIS A 89 -2.37 -9.85 -3.67
N GLU A 90 -2.42 -8.70 -2.97
CA GLU A 90 -1.53 -8.37 -1.86
C GLU A 90 -0.04 -8.48 -2.23
N MET A 91 0.32 -8.18 -3.49
CA MET A 91 1.70 -8.15 -4.00
C MET A 91 2.21 -6.73 -4.28
N ASP A 92 1.33 -5.74 -4.18
CA ASP A 92 1.61 -4.32 -4.30
C ASP A 92 2.70 -3.85 -3.33
N ASP A 93 3.51 -2.89 -3.79
CA ASP A 93 4.62 -2.35 -3.00
C ASP A 93 4.16 -1.73 -1.66
N VAL A 94 5.07 -1.61 -0.70
CA VAL A 94 4.72 -1.08 0.63
C VAL A 94 5.86 -0.33 1.30
N HIS A 95 5.56 0.85 1.85
CA HIS A 95 6.41 1.51 2.84
C HIS A 95 6.00 1.04 4.24
N ARG A 96 6.89 0.30 4.91
CA ARG A 96 6.55 -0.43 6.15
C ARG A 96 6.16 0.48 7.32
N GLU A 97 6.95 1.51 7.62
CA GLU A 97 6.68 2.39 8.76
C GLU A 97 5.45 3.27 8.53
N ALA A 98 5.25 3.77 7.30
CA ALA A 98 4.07 4.55 6.93
C ALA A 98 2.81 3.70 6.75
N VAL A 99 2.95 2.39 6.61
CA VAL A 99 1.86 1.43 6.30
C VAL A 99 1.04 1.89 5.08
N VAL A 100 1.73 2.32 4.03
CA VAL A 100 1.14 2.86 2.80
C VAL A 100 1.62 2.03 1.61
N HIS A 101 0.72 1.75 0.69
CA HIS A 101 0.98 1.14 -0.61
C HIS A 101 0.94 2.22 -1.70
N PRO A 102 2.02 2.97 -1.92
CA PRO A 102 1.95 4.19 -2.72
C PRO A 102 1.71 3.90 -4.20
N GLY A 103 2.17 2.74 -4.71
CA GLY A 103 1.97 2.33 -6.09
C GLY A 103 0.51 2.29 -6.52
N ASP A 104 -0.38 1.80 -5.66
CA ASP A 104 -1.80 1.64 -5.97
C ASP A 104 -2.54 2.95 -6.22
N VAL A 105 -2.03 4.05 -5.68
CA VAL A 105 -2.71 5.35 -5.76
C VAL A 105 -2.00 6.31 -6.70
N VAL A 106 -0.67 6.30 -6.70
CA VAL A 106 0.13 7.24 -7.47
C VAL A 106 0.27 6.82 -8.94
N ILE A 107 0.60 5.55 -9.19
CA ILE A 107 0.89 5.08 -10.56
C ILE A 107 -0.34 5.14 -11.47
N PRO A 108 -1.56 4.71 -11.06
CA PRO A 108 -2.78 4.87 -11.84
C PRO A 108 -3.01 6.30 -12.30
N THR A 109 -2.85 7.23 -11.37
CA THR A 109 -3.03 8.66 -11.61
C THR A 109 -2.00 9.19 -12.59
N VAL A 110 -0.72 8.88 -12.35
CA VAL A 110 0.39 9.35 -13.21
C VAL A 110 0.22 8.83 -14.64
N LEU A 111 -0.17 7.56 -14.83
CA LEU A 111 -0.39 6.98 -16.16
C LEU A 111 -1.53 7.70 -16.89
N ALA A 112 -2.66 7.93 -16.23
CA ALA A 112 -3.82 8.58 -16.85
C ALA A 112 -3.53 10.03 -17.24
N VAL A 113 -2.91 10.81 -16.34
CA VAL A 113 -2.54 12.21 -16.60
C VAL A 113 -1.45 12.29 -17.66
N ALA A 114 -0.43 11.41 -17.61
CA ALA A 114 0.66 11.40 -18.59
C ALA A 114 0.16 11.14 -20.01
N GLN A 115 -0.84 10.28 -20.18
CA GLN A 115 -1.46 10.02 -21.47
C GLN A 115 -2.34 11.20 -21.92
N ARG A 116 -3.14 11.77 -21.02
CA ARG A 116 -3.98 12.93 -21.30
C ARG A 116 -3.13 14.13 -21.74
N GLU A 117 -2.08 14.44 -21.02
CA GLU A 117 -1.20 15.59 -21.26
C GLU A 117 -0.04 15.29 -22.23
N LYS A 118 0.09 14.04 -22.69
CA LYS A 118 1.15 13.60 -23.64
C LYS A 118 2.56 13.95 -23.16
N VAL A 119 2.84 13.71 -21.87
CA VAL A 119 4.12 14.06 -21.27
C VAL A 119 5.24 13.06 -21.63
N LYS A 120 6.50 13.49 -21.48
CA LYS A 120 7.67 12.62 -21.66
C LYS A 120 7.79 11.61 -20.51
N ALA A 121 8.37 10.45 -20.78
CA ALA A 121 8.59 9.40 -19.79
C ALA A 121 9.38 9.90 -18.55
N SER A 122 10.37 10.80 -18.72
CA SER A 122 11.10 11.37 -17.59
C SER A 122 10.20 12.17 -16.64
N ALA A 123 9.26 12.94 -17.18
CA ALA A 123 8.30 13.71 -16.36
C ALA A 123 7.32 12.77 -15.63
N LEU A 124 6.90 11.67 -16.27
CA LEU A 124 6.11 10.61 -15.66
C LEU A 124 6.84 10.01 -14.43
N LEU A 125 8.11 9.64 -14.59
CA LEU A 125 8.91 9.09 -13.49
C LEU A 125 9.14 10.11 -12.37
N ASP A 126 9.38 11.38 -12.70
CA ASP A 126 9.47 12.45 -11.70
C ASP A 126 8.18 12.62 -10.90
N ALA A 127 7.02 12.48 -11.54
CA ALA A 127 5.73 12.54 -10.86
C ALA A 127 5.49 11.35 -9.92
N ILE A 128 5.97 10.14 -10.29
CA ILE A 128 5.95 8.98 -9.37
C ILE A 128 6.77 9.29 -8.12
N VAL A 129 7.99 9.81 -8.27
CA VAL A 129 8.86 10.17 -7.13
C VAL A 129 8.14 11.15 -6.18
N VAL A 130 7.55 12.21 -6.72
CA VAL A 130 6.84 13.24 -5.96
C VAL A 130 5.60 12.68 -5.25
N GLY A 131 4.82 11.86 -5.95
CA GLY A 131 3.63 11.23 -5.39
C GLY A 131 3.96 10.26 -4.26
N TYR A 132 4.99 9.41 -4.44
CA TYR A 132 5.46 8.48 -3.42
C TYR A 132 5.94 9.21 -2.17
N GLU A 133 6.79 10.23 -2.33
CA GLU A 133 7.25 11.05 -1.21
C GLU A 133 6.09 11.61 -0.40
N THR A 134 5.09 12.16 -1.10
CA THR A 134 3.92 12.75 -0.44
C THR A 134 3.09 11.70 0.30
N ALA A 135 2.72 10.60 -0.35
CA ALA A 135 1.91 9.55 0.27
C ALA A 135 2.62 8.93 1.48
N ILE A 136 3.93 8.66 1.38
CA ILE A 136 4.72 8.10 2.46
C ILE A 136 4.84 9.09 3.61
N LEU A 137 5.16 10.35 3.32
CA LEU A 137 5.30 11.38 4.35
C LEU A 137 3.99 11.56 5.13
N LEU A 138 2.84 11.61 4.45
CA LEU A 138 1.52 11.70 5.11
C LEU A 138 1.21 10.43 5.91
N GLY A 139 1.57 9.23 5.42
CA GLY A 139 1.46 7.99 6.18
C GLY A 139 2.33 7.97 7.45
N LEU A 140 3.55 8.55 7.40
CA LEU A 140 4.40 8.72 8.59
C LEU A 140 3.84 9.75 9.58
N LEU A 141 3.08 10.72 9.08
CA LEU A 141 2.35 11.67 9.91
C LEU A 141 1.11 11.04 10.55
N ALA A 142 0.47 10.08 9.89
CA ALA A 142 -0.57 9.24 10.47
C ALA A 142 0.06 8.35 11.57
N ASP A 143 -0.65 8.08 12.65
CA ASP A 143 -0.16 7.28 13.75
C ASP A 143 -0.89 5.94 13.89
N LYS A 144 -0.59 5.20 14.97
CA LYS A 144 -1.26 3.94 15.28
C LYS A 144 -2.78 4.10 15.50
N ASP A 145 -3.22 5.23 16.03
CA ASP A 145 -4.64 5.49 16.30
C ASP A 145 -5.39 5.76 14.98
N HIS A 146 -4.74 6.46 14.05
CA HIS A 146 -5.22 6.55 12.67
C HIS A 146 -5.33 5.15 12.04
N TYR A 147 -4.23 4.37 12.06
CA TYR A 147 -4.19 3.05 11.44
C TYR A 147 -5.18 2.05 12.05
N ALA A 148 -5.58 2.24 13.30
CA ALA A 148 -6.59 1.39 13.94
C ALA A 148 -7.97 1.47 13.26
N LEU A 149 -8.32 2.63 12.68
CA LEU A 149 -9.65 2.91 12.13
C LEU A 149 -9.65 3.21 10.62
N TRP A 150 -8.52 3.66 10.07
CA TRP A 150 -8.42 4.17 8.71
C TRP A 150 -7.42 3.40 7.85
N TYR A 151 -7.79 3.14 6.59
CA TYR A 151 -6.89 2.58 5.60
C TYR A 151 -5.89 3.64 5.11
N THR A 152 -4.68 3.64 5.68
CA THR A 152 -3.69 4.70 5.46
C THR A 152 -3.33 4.89 3.99
N THR A 153 -3.30 3.82 3.17
CA THR A 153 -3.09 3.93 1.73
C THR A 153 -4.11 4.84 1.06
N ALA A 154 -5.38 4.74 1.45
CA ALA A 154 -6.44 5.58 0.88
C ALA A 154 -6.38 7.00 1.45
N THR A 155 -6.25 7.14 2.78
CA THR A 155 -6.31 8.46 3.43
C THR A 155 -5.08 9.33 3.19
N ALA A 156 -3.89 8.75 3.10
CA ALA A 156 -2.64 9.45 2.78
C ALA A 156 -2.36 9.48 1.27
N GLY A 157 -2.76 8.43 0.54
CA GLY A 157 -2.52 8.30 -0.90
C GLY A 157 -3.19 9.37 -1.74
N VAL A 158 -4.37 9.86 -1.34
CA VAL A 158 -5.07 10.94 -2.03
C VAL A 158 -4.19 12.20 -2.21
N PHE A 159 -3.38 12.53 -1.20
CA PHE A 159 -2.42 13.63 -1.29
C PHE A 159 -1.27 13.29 -2.25
N GLY A 160 -0.81 12.02 -2.25
CA GLY A 160 0.21 11.53 -3.20
C GLY A 160 -0.26 11.64 -4.65
N SER A 161 -1.48 11.19 -4.93
CA SER A 161 -2.13 11.35 -6.24
C SER A 161 -2.25 12.82 -6.65
N ALA A 162 -2.70 13.69 -5.73
CA ALA A 162 -2.85 15.12 -6.01
C ALA A 162 -1.51 15.78 -6.35
N MET A 163 -0.43 15.47 -5.62
CA MET A 163 0.88 16.06 -5.88
C MET A 163 1.55 15.52 -7.15
N ALA A 164 1.37 14.22 -7.45
CA ALA A 164 1.82 13.63 -8.70
C ALA A 164 1.12 14.26 -9.91
N SER A 165 -0.21 14.41 -9.86
CA SER A 165 -1.01 15.11 -10.87
C SER A 165 -0.58 16.57 -11.03
N SER A 166 -0.42 17.28 -9.92
CA SER A 166 0.02 18.69 -9.90
C SER A 166 1.37 18.88 -10.57
N ARG A 167 2.30 17.91 -10.36
CA ARG A 167 3.62 17.92 -11.01
C ARG A 167 3.51 17.79 -12.53
N LEU A 168 2.66 16.88 -13.02
CA LEU A 168 2.45 16.67 -14.46
C LEU A 168 1.72 17.84 -15.13
N LEU A 169 0.80 18.47 -14.40
CA LEU A 169 0.05 19.65 -14.88
C LEU A 169 0.87 20.95 -14.81
N GLY A 170 2.09 20.91 -14.24
CA GLY A 170 2.93 22.10 -14.10
C GLY A 170 2.34 23.18 -13.19
N LEU A 171 1.58 22.78 -12.15
CA LEU A 171 0.95 23.71 -11.23
C LEU A 171 1.98 24.53 -10.46
N ASN A 172 1.68 25.81 -10.24
CA ASN A 172 2.51 26.64 -9.38
C ASN A 172 2.32 26.31 -7.89
N THR A 173 3.18 26.86 -7.04
CA THR A 173 3.20 26.57 -5.60
C THR A 173 1.85 26.76 -4.92
N LEU A 174 1.12 27.85 -5.22
CA LEU A 174 -0.19 28.11 -4.62
C LEU A 174 -1.26 27.12 -5.11
N GLN A 175 -1.25 26.78 -6.39
CA GLN A 175 -2.15 25.77 -6.95
C GLN A 175 -1.88 24.39 -6.35
N MET A 176 -0.60 24.00 -6.14
CA MET A 176 -0.26 22.75 -5.45
C MET A 176 -0.77 22.73 -4.00
N GLN A 177 -0.68 23.85 -3.27
CA GLN A 177 -1.22 23.96 -1.91
C GLN A 177 -2.75 23.83 -1.90
N ASN A 178 -3.43 24.46 -2.87
CA ASN A 178 -4.87 24.31 -3.05
C ASN A 178 -5.25 22.86 -3.36
N ALA A 179 -4.50 22.19 -4.24
CA ALA A 179 -4.70 20.78 -4.54
C ALA A 179 -4.55 19.88 -3.30
N LEU A 180 -3.56 20.15 -2.43
CA LEU A 180 -3.45 19.47 -1.12
C LEU A 180 -4.68 19.71 -0.26
N GLY A 181 -5.14 20.95 -0.15
CA GLY A 181 -6.34 21.28 0.60
C GLY A 181 -7.57 20.54 0.09
N LEU A 182 -7.79 20.55 -1.22
CA LEU A 182 -8.90 19.86 -1.88
C LEU A 182 -8.80 18.33 -1.76
N ALA A 183 -7.59 17.76 -1.80
CA ALA A 183 -7.35 16.34 -1.58
C ALA A 183 -7.70 15.92 -0.15
N GLY A 184 -7.31 16.71 0.85
CA GLY A 184 -7.63 16.42 2.25
C GLY A 184 -9.13 16.43 2.56
N MET A 185 -9.91 17.24 1.87
CA MET A 185 -11.38 17.23 1.97
C MET A 185 -12.02 15.94 1.42
N GLN A 186 -11.29 15.16 0.65
CA GLN A 186 -11.73 13.90 0.03
C GLN A 186 -11.08 12.66 0.65
N SER A 187 -10.20 12.84 1.65
CA SER A 187 -9.52 11.75 2.33
C SER A 187 -10.53 10.84 3.02
N SER A 188 -10.55 9.56 2.65
CA SER A 188 -11.54 8.59 3.09
C SER A 188 -10.97 7.16 3.11
N GLY A 189 -11.77 6.20 3.61
CA GLY A 189 -11.39 4.79 3.64
C GLY A 189 -11.27 4.26 5.07
N VAL A 190 -12.37 3.75 5.61
CA VAL A 190 -12.42 3.13 6.94
C VAL A 190 -12.05 1.65 6.87
N TRP A 191 -11.47 1.12 7.98
CA TRP A 191 -11.02 -0.26 8.05
C TRP A 191 -12.14 -1.32 8.24
N GLN A 192 -13.43 -0.96 8.16
CA GLN A 192 -14.50 -1.97 8.25
C GLN A 192 -14.34 -3.07 7.18
N CYS A 193 -13.81 -2.71 6.00
CA CYS A 193 -13.50 -3.68 4.94
C CYS A 193 -12.45 -4.75 5.32
N ARG A 194 -11.72 -4.58 6.43
CA ARG A 194 -10.81 -5.60 6.96
C ARG A 194 -11.55 -6.71 7.69
N LEU A 195 -12.67 -6.37 8.33
CA LEU A 195 -13.47 -7.29 9.14
C LEU A 195 -14.52 -8.03 8.30
N GLU A 196 -14.90 -7.45 7.17
CA GLU A 196 -15.93 -8.00 6.28
C GLU A 196 -15.31 -8.33 4.91
N ALA A 197 -15.46 -9.58 4.50
CA ALA A 197 -14.97 -10.01 3.20
C ALA A 197 -15.68 -9.25 2.06
N GLY A 198 -14.93 -8.67 1.12
CA GLY A 198 -15.49 -7.94 -0.01
C GLY A 198 -14.41 -7.19 -0.80
N LEU A 199 -14.86 -6.41 -1.78
CA LEU A 199 -13.98 -5.66 -2.70
C LEU A 199 -13.82 -4.16 -2.30
N ALA A 200 -14.22 -3.79 -1.09
CA ALA A 200 -14.23 -2.38 -0.67
C ALA A 200 -12.83 -1.80 -0.44
N LYS A 201 -11.83 -2.63 -0.12
CA LYS A 201 -10.43 -2.18 -0.04
C LYS A 201 -9.94 -1.66 -1.39
N GLN A 202 -10.27 -2.37 -2.48
CA GLN A 202 -9.91 -2.00 -3.85
C GLN A 202 -10.59 -0.69 -4.27
N LEU A 203 -11.89 -0.55 -3.93
CA LEU A 203 -12.61 0.71 -4.11
C LEU A 203 -11.90 1.88 -3.43
N ALA A 204 -11.44 1.70 -2.18
CA ALA A 204 -10.80 2.78 -1.42
C ALA A 204 -9.50 3.26 -2.08
N ALA A 205 -8.67 2.36 -2.63
CA ALA A 205 -7.47 2.71 -3.38
C ALA A 205 -7.82 3.45 -4.69
N GLY A 206 -8.74 2.89 -5.49
CA GLY A 206 -9.18 3.52 -6.75
C GLY A 206 -9.80 4.90 -6.54
N HIS A 207 -10.67 5.05 -5.54
CA HIS A 207 -11.26 6.34 -5.18
C HIS A 207 -10.20 7.35 -4.74
N SER A 208 -9.24 6.94 -3.92
CA SER A 208 -8.15 7.81 -3.47
C SER A 208 -7.32 8.33 -4.64
N ALA A 209 -6.99 7.46 -5.61
CA ALA A 209 -6.30 7.86 -6.82
C ALA A 209 -7.10 8.90 -7.63
N GLN A 210 -8.38 8.62 -7.89
CA GLN A 210 -9.28 9.50 -8.64
C GLN A 210 -9.52 10.84 -7.94
N ALA A 211 -9.76 10.83 -6.62
CA ALA A 211 -9.99 12.02 -5.82
C ALA A 211 -8.78 12.98 -5.81
N GLY A 212 -7.56 12.42 -5.77
CA GLY A 212 -6.34 13.21 -5.87
C GLY A 212 -6.18 13.87 -7.27
N LEU A 213 -6.49 13.15 -8.34
CA LEU A 213 -6.54 13.73 -9.69
C LEU A 213 -7.55 14.85 -9.77
N LEU A 214 -8.77 14.63 -9.28
CA LEU A 214 -9.82 15.65 -9.25
C LEU A 214 -9.38 16.91 -8.48
N ALA A 215 -8.70 16.74 -7.34
CA ALA A 215 -8.19 17.85 -6.55
C ALA A 215 -7.17 18.69 -7.34
N ALA A 216 -6.28 18.07 -8.10
CA ALA A 216 -5.30 18.76 -8.94
C ALA A 216 -5.96 19.48 -10.12
N ASP A 217 -6.91 18.84 -10.80
CA ASP A 217 -7.65 19.43 -11.93
C ASP A 217 -8.47 20.64 -11.48
N LEU A 218 -9.14 20.56 -10.33
CA LEU A 218 -9.91 21.70 -9.76
C LEU A 218 -8.98 22.84 -9.33
N ALA A 219 -7.84 22.55 -8.74
CA ALA A 219 -6.84 23.56 -8.40
C ALA A 219 -6.24 24.23 -9.65
N ALA A 220 -6.01 23.47 -10.73
CA ALA A 220 -5.61 24.00 -12.03
C ALA A 220 -6.66 24.99 -12.58
N ALA A 221 -7.95 24.66 -12.41
CA ALA A 221 -9.08 25.50 -12.82
C ALA A 221 -9.33 26.71 -11.89
N GLY A 222 -8.57 26.83 -10.78
CA GLY A 222 -8.65 27.98 -9.86
C GLY A 222 -9.48 27.75 -8.59
N MET A 223 -9.95 26.53 -8.33
CA MET A 223 -10.61 26.22 -7.06
C MET A 223 -9.61 26.28 -5.90
N THR A 224 -9.99 26.93 -4.81
CA THR A 224 -9.16 27.06 -3.61
C THR A 224 -9.49 25.98 -2.58
N GLY A 225 -8.45 25.51 -1.88
CA GLY A 225 -8.56 24.58 -0.76
C GLY A 225 -7.98 25.16 0.53
N PRO A 226 -8.31 24.61 1.70
CA PRO A 226 -7.78 25.07 2.98
C PRO A 226 -6.26 24.81 3.06
N LEU A 227 -5.46 25.87 3.21
CA LEU A 227 -3.99 25.77 3.23
C LEU A 227 -3.47 25.05 4.48
N ALA A 228 -4.15 25.16 5.63
CA ALA A 228 -3.84 24.45 6.87
C ALA A 228 -4.56 23.09 6.97
N ILE A 229 -4.79 22.43 5.84
CA ILE A 229 -5.53 21.17 5.78
C ILE A 229 -4.89 20.06 6.65
N LEU A 230 -3.58 20.07 6.83
CA LEU A 230 -2.87 19.04 7.59
C LEU A 230 -2.95 19.31 9.10
N GLU A 231 -2.54 20.49 9.54
CA GLU A 231 -2.31 20.85 10.95
C GLU A 231 -3.40 21.70 11.61
N GLY A 232 -4.34 22.22 10.82
CA GLY A 232 -5.37 23.13 11.31
C GLY A 232 -6.24 22.54 12.41
N ASP A 233 -6.92 23.37 13.20
CA ASP A 233 -7.76 22.95 14.31
C ASP A 233 -8.89 21.99 13.92
N LEU A 234 -9.33 22.02 12.67
CA LEU A 234 -10.26 21.09 12.05
C LEU A 234 -9.59 20.35 10.88
N GLY A 235 -8.26 20.27 10.89
CA GLY A 235 -7.45 19.65 9.83
C GLY A 235 -7.44 18.12 9.88
N TRP A 236 -6.86 17.54 8.84
CA TRP A 236 -6.84 16.10 8.60
C TRP A 236 -6.22 15.31 9.75
N LEU A 237 -5.07 15.75 10.28
CA LEU A 237 -4.40 15.05 11.37
C LEU A 237 -5.24 14.99 12.63
N LYS A 238 -5.90 16.09 12.99
CA LYS A 238 -6.77 16.12 14.17
C LYS A 238 -8.05 15.31 13.98
N ALA A 239 -8.63 15.37 12.79
CA ALA A 239 -9.86 14.65 12.48
C ALA A 239 -9.66 13.12 12.44
N THR A 240 -8.48 12.65 12.05
CA THR A 240 -8.24 11.21 11.80
C THR A 240 -7.36 10.52 12.86
N SER A 241 -6.65 11.26 13.71
CA SER A 241 -5.66 10.71 14.66
C SER A 241 -5.80 11.24 16.09
N GLY A 242 -6.81 12.05 16.38
CA GLY A 242 -7.04 12.59 17.73
C GLY A 242 -5.92 13.54 18.23
N ASN A 243 -5.61 13.47 19.53
CA ASN A 243 -4.54 14.28 20.12
C ASN A 243 -3.18 13.62 19.93
N ARG A 244 -2.26 14.33 19.25
CA ARG A 244 -0.92 13.82 18.96
C ARG A 244 0.18 14.83 19.28
N ASP A 245 1.39 14.32 19.39
CA ASP A 245 2.60 15.14 19.44
C ASP A 245 2.89 15.75 18.05
N MET A 246 2.53 17.00 17.88
CA MET A 246 2.77 17.78 16.68
C MET A 246 4.26 18.09 16.43
N THR A 247 5.13 17.90 17.45
CA THR A 247 6.56 18.15 17.35
C THR A 247 7.23 17.19 16.39
N ARG A 248 6.94 15.88 16.51
CA ARG A 248 7.43 14.86 15.57
C ARG A 248 6.91 15.13 14.15
N ALA A 249 5.62 15.40 14.02
CA ALA A 249 5.01 15.71 12.72
C ALA A 249 5.69 16.90 12.05
N ARG A 250 5.93 17.98 12.79
CA ARG A 250 6.63 19.17 12.32
C ARG A 250 8.07 18.86 11.89
N SER A 251 8.77 17.97 12.60
CA SER A 251 10.15 17.58 12.25
C SER A 251 10.22 16.81 10.94
N LEU A 252 9.26 15.94 10.65
CA LEU A 252 9.18 15.17 9.40
C LEU A 252 8.95 16.06 8.16
N LEU A 253 8.23 17.18 8.33
CA LEU A 253 7.95 18.14 7.26
C LEU A 253 9.06 19.17 7.04
N ARG A 254 10.11 19.19 7.89
CA ARG A 254 11.24 20.09 7.68
C ARG A 254 11.90 19.83 6.35
N VAL A 255 12.00 20.87 5.54
CA VAL A 255 12.64 20.78 4.24
C VAL A 255 14.13 20.49 4.40
N ASN A 256 14.54 19.34 3.90
CA ASN A 256 15.95 18.98 3.74
C ASN A 256 16.21 18.60 2.28
N TYR A 257 16.79 19.51 1.53
CA TYR A 257 17.05 19.30 0.10
C TYR A 257 18.12 18.22 -0.19
N GLN A 258 18.85 17.78 0.83
CA GLN A 258 19.87 16.72 0.74
C GLN A 258 19.31 15.33 1.15
N ALA A 259 18.10 15.27 1.69
CA ALA A 259 17.50 14.00 2.08
C ALA A 259 17.20 13.13 0.84
N PRO A 260 17.48 11.83 0.88
CA PRO A 260 17.07 10.93 -0.18
C PRO A 260 15.54 10.90 -0.29
N TRP A 261 15.03 10.54 -1.48
CA TRP A 261 13.60 10.32 -1.69
C TRP A 261 13.15 9.02 -1.04
N ARG A 262 12.03 9.05 -0.32
CA ARG A 262 11.52 7.89 0.43
C ARG A 262 11.07 6.72 -0.43
N LEU A 263 10.90 6.88 -1.74
CA LEU A 263 10.62 5.74 -2.62
C LEU A 263 11.70 4.64 -2.53
N HIS A 264 12.93 4.95 -2.13
CA HIS A 264 13.99 3.96 -1.89
C HIS A 264 13.75 3.09 -0.65
N GLU A 265 12.91 3.54 0.28
CA GLU A 265 12.52 2.83 1.50
C GLU A 265 11.34 1.86 1.26
N VAL A 266 10.71 1.93 0.07
CA VAL A 266 9.56 1.09 -0.30
C VAL A 266 10.02 -0.30 -0.72
N SER A 267 9.36 -1.32 -0.18
CA SER A 267 9.67 -2.73 -0.43
C SER A 267 8.72 -3.31 -1.48
N PHE A 268 9.26 -4.12 -2.40
CA PHE A 268 8.47 -5.03 -3.22
C PHE A 268 8.05 -6.25 -2.40
N LYS A 269 6.90 -6.84 -2.71
CA LYS A 269 6.41 -8.06 -2.06
C LYS A 269 6.68 -9.28 -2.95
N PRO A 270 7.50 -10.24 -2.51
CA PRO A 270 7.77 -11.45 -3.29
C PRO A 270 6.66 -12.50 -3.23
N TRP A 271 5.71 -12.36 -2.29
CA TRP A 271 4.64 -13.32 -2.06
C TRP A 271 3.26 -12.67 -2.03
N SER A 272 2.26 -13.41 -2.53
CA SER A 272 0.84 -12.99 -2.56
C SER A 272 0.20 -13.10 -1.16
N ALA A 273 0.64 -12.22 -0.25
CA ALA A 273 0.16 -12.20 1.13
C ALA A 273 0.24 -10.80 1.75
N CYS A 274 -0.56 -10.58 2.79
CA CYS A 274 -0.42 -9.43 3.67
C CYS A 274 1.02 -9.33 4.19
N ARG A 275 1.56 -8.12 4.26
CA ARG A 275 2.97 -7.90 4.67
C ARG A 275 3.29 -8.47 6.05
N HIS A 276 2.30 -8.53 6.94
CA HIS A 276 2.44 -9.13 8.28
C HIS A 276 2.68 -10.65 8.25
N VAL A 277 2.35 -11.33 7.15
CA VAL A 277 2.52 -12.79 6.97
C VAL A 277 3.92 -13.14 6.44
N HIS A 278 4.58 -12.22 5.75
CA HIS A 278 5.87 -12.48 5.08
C HIS A 278 6.97 -13.03 6.00
N PRO A 279 7.19 -12.53 7.25
CA PRO A 279 8.20 -13.10 8.12
C PRO A 279 7.97 -14.58 8.43
N ALA A 280 6.72 -14.99 8.58
CA ALA A 280 6.37 -16.40 8.82
C ALA A 280 6.61 -17.27 7.58
N ILE A 281 6.33 -16.76 6.37
CA ILE A 281 6.67 -17.43 5.11
C ILE A 281 8.17 -17.63 5.03
N GLU A 282 8.96 -16.60 5.29
CA GLU A 282 10.43 -16.67 5.22
C GLU A 282 11.00 -17.73 6.16
N CYS A 283 10.57 -17.74 7.43
CA CYS A 283 10.99 -18.77 8.39
C CYS A 283 10.63 -20.18 7.89
N ALA A 284 9.42 -20.37 7.38
CA ALA A 284 8.97 -21.68 6.88
C ALA A 284 9.77 -22.14 5.65
N LEU A 285 10.10 -21.24 4.73
CA LEU A 285 10.93 -21.53 3.55
C LEU A 285 12.38 -21.87 3.94
N GLN A 286 12.96 -21.19 4.94
CA GLN A 286 14.28 -21.53 5.46
C GLN A 286 14.30 -22.93 6.07
N LEU A 287 13.27 -23.29 6.84
CA LEU A 287 13.14 -24.64 7.42
C LEU A 287 12.91 -25.71 6.35
N TYR A 288 12.11 -25.44 5.34
CA TYR A 288 11.96 -26.33 4.18
C TYR A 288 13.32 -26.54 3.47
N ALA A 289 14.06 -25.48 3.21
CA ALA A 289 15.37 -25.53 2.56
C ALA A 289 16.41 -26.29 3.40
N SER A 290 16.27 -26.30 4.74
CA SER A 290 17.12 -27.08 5.65
C SER A 290 16.75 -28.57 5.70
N GLY A 291 15.75 -29.01 4.93
CA GLY A 291 15.33 -30.42 4.86
C GLY A 291 14.26 -30.81 5.90
N CYS A 292 13.58 -29.85 6.52
CA CYS A 292 12.48 -30.16 7.42
C CYS A 292 11.32 -30.82 6.66
N ALA A 293 11.04 -32.08 6.98
CA ALA A 293 10.01 -32.88 6.34
C ALA A 293 8.64 -32.59 6.97
N ALA A 294 7.71 -31.97 6.23
CA ALA A 294 6.38 -31.57 6.73
C ALA A 294 5.59 -32.72 7.38
N HIS A 295 5.76 -33.97 6.91
CA HIS A 295 5.06 -35.15 7.45
C HIS A 295 5.60 -35.61 8.81
N GLU A 296 6.81 -35.18 9.19
CA GLU A 296 7.42 -35.47 10.51
C GLU A 296 6.97 -34.46 11.59
N VAL A 297 6.39 -33.31 11.19
CA VAL A 297 6.02 -32.22 12.09
C VAL A 297 4.82 -32.64 12.95
N THR A 298 4.96 -32.53 14.27
CA THR A 298 3.86 -32.78 15.24
C THR A 298 3.23 -31.51 15.77
N GLN A 299 4.02 -30.44 15.94
CA GLN A 299 3.56 -29.13 16.43
C GLN A 299 4.42 -28.02 15.85
N ILE A 300 3.83 -26.85 15.67
CA ILE A 300 4.49 -25.63 15.22
C ILE A 300 4.13 -24.50 16.18
N SER A 301 5.13 -23.76 16.64
CA SER A 301 4.96 -22.54 17.45
C SER A 301 5.51 -21.36 16.65
N LEU A 302 4.66 -20.41 16.31
CA LEU A 302 5.02 -19.17 15.64
C LEU A 302 4.91 -17.99 16.62
N ASP A 303 6.06 -17.39 16.93
CA ASP A 303 6.12 -16.14 17.69
C ASP A 303 6.24 -14.97 16.71
N THR A 304 5.35 -13.97 16.81
CA THR A 304 5.37 -12.75 16.04
C THR A 304 4.83 -11.59 16.89
N TYR A 305 4.55 -10.42 16.33
CA TYR A 305 4.05 -9.25 17.06
C TYR A 305 2.52 -9.19 17.04
N SER A 306 1.93 -8.52 18.03
CA SER A 306 0.47 -8.49 18.28
C SER A 306 -0.35 -7.99 17.08
N VAL A 307 0.15 -6.99 16.35
CA VAL A 307 -0.51 -6.47 15.15
C VAL A 307 -0.60 -7.52 14.06
N ALA A 308 0.44 -8.37 13.86
CA ALA A 308 0.37 -9.46 12.89
C ALA A 308 -0.76 -10.45 13.21
N LEU A 309 -0.94 -10.78 14.49
CA LEU A 309 -2.04 -11.63 14.92
C LEU A 309 -3.41 -10.97 14.66
N SER A 310 -3.55 -9.68 14.96
CA SER A 310 -4.81 -8.96 14.76
C SER A 310 -5.24 -8.91 13.28
N PHE A 311 -4.28 -9.03 12.35
CA PHE A 311 -4.54 -9.01 10.91
C PHE A 311 -4.65 -10.41 10.29
N ALA A 312 -3.92 -11.40 10.81
CA ALA A 312 -3.65 -12.64 10.07
C ALA A 312 -3.79 -13.93 10.89
N ASP A 313 -4.49 -13.90 12.03
CA ASP A 313 -4.91 -15.10 12.74
C ASP A 313 -6.17 -15.67 12.11
N GLN A 314 -5.99 -16.46 11.03
CA GLN A 314 -7.09 -17.08 10.28
C GLN A 314 -6.78 -18.57 10.05
N LEU A 315 -7.22 -19.40 10.99
CA LEU A 315 -6.95 -20.85 10.96
C LEU A 315 -7.64 -21.55 9.79
N HIS A 316 -8.84 -21.14 9.41
CA HIS A 316 -9.67 -21.80 8.40
C HIS A 316 -10.08 -20.84 7.28
N PRO A 317 -9.14 -20.40 6.40
CA PRO A 317 -9.48 -19.51 5.31
C PRO A 317 -10.42 -20.20 4.32
N LYS A 318 -11.52 -19.52 3.96
CA LYS A 318 -12.56 -19.98 3.03
C LYS A 318 -12.46 -19.34 1.66
N THR A 319 -11.73 -18.23 1.57
CA THR A 319 -11.56 -17.46 0.34
C THR A 319 -10.07 -17.23 0.06
N SER A 320 -9.73 -16.92 -1.19
CA SER A 320 -8.39 -16.53 -1.57
C SER A 320 -7.92 -15.26 -0.81
N HIS A 321 -8.85 -14.36 -0.49
CA HIS A 321 -8.54 -13.18 0.33
C HIS A 321 -8.14 -13.60 1.75
N GLU A 322 -8.94 -14.40 2.44
CA GLU A 322 -8.63 -14.87 3.79
C GLU A 322 -7.31 -15.66 3.86
N ALA A 323 -6.99 -16.42 2.81
CA ALA A 323 -5.71 -17.15 2.75
C ALA A 323 -4.48 -16.23 2.70
N ARG A 324 -4.58 -15.05 2.05
CA ARG A 324 -3.53 -14.04 2.04
C ARG A 324 -3.32 -13.39 3.41
N PHE A 325 -4.29 -13.53 4.31
CA PHE A 325 -4.27 -13.03 5.68
C PHE A 325 -4.26 -14.19 6.70
N SER A 326 -3.63 -15.32 6.40
CA SER A 326 -3.53 -16.48 7.28
C SER A 326 -2.07 -16.86 7.55
N LEU A 327 -1.60 -16.57 8.76
CA LEU A 327 -0.28 -17.02 9.25
C LEU A 327 -0.18 -18.54 9.25
N GLN A 328 -1.22 -19.24 9.71
CA GLN A 328 -1.23 -20.69 9.79
C GLN A 328 -1.18 -21.34 8.39
N HIS A 329 -1.94 -20.80 7.43
CA HIS A 329 -1.94 -21.29 6.06
C HIS A 329 -0.59 -21.04 5.38
N ALA A 330 -0.03 -19.86 5.57
CA ALA A 330 1.26 -19.49 4.98
C ALA A 330 2.39 -20.38 5.46
N VAL A 331 2.48 -20.65 6.77
CA VAL A 331 3.47 -21.58 7.34
C VAL A 331 3.26 -22.99 6.79
N ALA A 332 2.03 -23.50 6.83
CA ALA A 332 1.71 -24.86 6.37
C ALA A 332 2.04 -25.06 4.89
N TRP A 333 1.63 -24.13 4.04
CA TRP A 333 1.89 -24.20 2.59
C TRP A 333 3.38 -24.15 2.28
N SER A 334 4.11 -23.20 2.87
CA SER A 334 5.54 -23.02 2.64
C SER A 334 6.36 -24.24 3.09
N LEU A 335 5.99 -24.87 4.20
CA LEU A 335 6.64 -26.10 4.68
C LEU A 335 6.33 -27.32 3.80
N VAL A 336 5.17 -27.38 3.16
CA VAL A 336 4.80 -28.52 2.29
C VAL A 336 5.40 -28.38 0.89
N TYR A 337 5.41 -27.16 0.32
CA TYR A 337 5.75 -26.97 -1.10
C TYR A 337 7.04 -26.20 -1.34
N GLY A 338 7.67 -25.61 -0.34
CA GLY A 338 8.92 -24.86 -0.51
C GLY A 338 8.77 -23.56 -1.30
N GLY A 339 7.57 -23.00 -1.35
CA GLY A 339 7.25 -21.73 -2.03
C GLY A 339 5.94 -21.14 -1.54
N PHE A 340 5.67 -19.87 -1.91
CA PHE A 340 4.39 -19.21 -1.62
C PHE A 340 4.03 -18.26 -2.79
N GLY A 341 3.57 -18.84 -3.90
CA GLY A 341 3.12 -18.11 -5.08
C GLY A 341 1.60 -17.85 -5.06
N LEU A 342 1.04 -17.51 -6.22
CA LEU A 342 -0.40 -17.28 -6.38
C LEU A 342 -1.22 -18.55 -6.12
N GLU A 343 -0.66 -19.71 -6.44
CA GLU A 343 -1.26 -21.03 -6.21
C GLU A 343 -1.51 -21.31 -4.72
N ALA A 344 -0.67 -20.77 -3.82
CA ALA A 344 -0.82 -20.94 -2.38
C ALA A 344 -2.16 -20.39 -1.87
N THR A 345 -2.66 -19.34 -2.50
CA THR A 345 -3.91 -18.67 -2.09
C THR A 345 -5.07 -18.92 -3.05
N ALA A 346 -4.89 -19.79 -4.06
CA ALA A 346 -5.97 -20.16 -4.97
C ALA A 346 -7.04 -20.97 -4.24
N LEU A 347 -8.32 -20.65 -4.49
CA LEU A 347 -9.48 -21.27 -3.82
C LEU A 347 -9.44 -22.80 -3.89
N ALA A 348 -9.05 -23.37 -5.03
CA ALA A 348 -8.94 -24.81 -5.24
C ALA A 348 -7.92 -25.50 -4.31
N ASN A 349 -6.94 -24.77 -3.81
CA ASN A 349 -5.84 -25.29 -3.02
C ASN A 349 -5.98 -25.07 -1.50
N LEU A 350 -6.96 -24.30 -1.05
CA LEU A 350 -7.11 -23.94 0.37
C LEU A 350 -7.33 -25.17 1.29
N ASN A 351 -8.01 -26.18 0.76
CA ASN A 351 -8.31 -27.42 1.49
C ASN A 351 -7.41 -28.60 1.11
N HIS A 352 -6.23 -28.33 0.55
CA HIS A 352 -5.28 -29.41 0.25
C HIS A 352 -4.94 -30.20 1.53
N PRO A 353 -5.09 -31.55 1.54
CA PRO A 353 -5.07 -32.34 2.77
C PRO A 353 -3.81 -32.15 3.63
N ALA A 354 -2.61 -32.13 3.00
CA ALA A 354 -1.36 -31.96 3.71
C ALA A 354 -1.26 -30.59 4.40
N CYS A 355 -1.67 -29.51 3.70
CA CYS A 355 -1.68 -28.17 4.26
C CYS A 355 -2.73 -28.01 5.35
N SER A 356 -3.94 -28.56 5.17
CA SER A 356 -5.01 -28.50 6.16
C SER A 356 -4.62 -29.21 7.47
N ALA A 357 -3.99 -30.39 7.38
CA ALA A 357 -3.51 -31.14 8.55
C ALA A 357 -2.38 -30.42 9.27
N LEU A 358 -1.48 -29.76 8.54
CA LEU A 358 -0.34 -29.06 9.15
C LEU A 358 -0.79 -27.72 9.75
N ARG A 359 -1.72 -27.00 9.10
CA ARG A 359 -2.26 -25.72 9.53
C ARG A 359 -2.86 -25.79 10.94
N THR A 360 -3.56 -26.89 11.29
CA THR A 360 -4.14 -27.09 12.63
C THR A 360 -3.09 -27.34 13.72
N ARG A 361 -1.83 -27.59 13.36
CA ARG A 361 -0.70 -27.78 14.31
C ARG A 361 0.03 -26.47 14.62
N VAL A 362 -0.33 -25.35 13.97
CA VAL A 362 0.30 -24.05 14.17
C VAL A 362 -0.37 -23.32 15.33
N SER A 363 0.39 -23.04 16.37
CA SER A 363 0.03 -22.15 17.47
C SER A 363 0.69 -20.80 17.28
N LEU A 364 -0.07 -19.72 17.49
CA LEU A 364 0.40 -18.33 17.35
C LEU A 364 0.64 -17.72 18.73
N ASN A 365 1.75 -16.99 18.90
CA ASN A 365 2.09 -16.31 20.15
C ASN A 365 2.63 -14.91 19.86
N VAL A 366 2.45 -13.99 20.83
CA VAL A 366 3.15 -12.71 20.84
C VAL A 366 4.55 -12.93 21.42
N GLY A 367 5.58 -12.80 20.57
CA GLY A 367 6.97 -12.90 20.98
C GLY A 367 7.49 -11.55 21.49
N ALA A 368 8.09 -11.53 22.68
CA ALA A 368 8.56 -10.28 23.30
C ALA A 368 9.58 -9.52 22.44
N GLU A 369 10.49 -10.23 21.76
CA GLU A 369 11.48 -9.65 20.86
C GLU A 369 10.81 -9.03 19.61
N GLN A 370 9.87 -9.77 18.99
CA GLN A 370 9.14 -9.34 17.81
C GLN A 370 8.25 -8.13 18.11
N GLU A 371 7.59 -8.13 19.25
CA GLU A 371 6.75 -7.02 19.73
C GLU A 371 7.57 -5.75 19.96
N ALA A 372 8.71 -5.86 20.65
CA ALA A 372 9.60 -4.73 20.92
C ALA A 372 10.24 -4.13 19.65
N ALA A 373 10.43 -4.95 18.60
CA ALA A 373 11.03 -4.51 17.34
C ALA A 373 10.02 -3.83 16.41
N TYR A 374 8.73 -4.13 16.52
CA TYR A 374 7.68 -3.54 15.69
C TYR A 374 7.43 -2.06 16.06
N PRO A 375 7.18 -1.13 15.12
CA PRO A 375 7.07 -1.32 13.66
C PRO A 375 8.41 -1.19 12.88
N ARG A 376 9.55 -0.98 13.56
CA ARG A 376 10.86 -0.80 12.90
C ARG A 376 11.30 -2.05 12.14
N SER A 377 10.99 -3.22 12.69
CA SER A 377 11.23 -4.50 12.06
C SER A 377 9.98 -5.39 12.18
N PHE A 378 9.65 -6.07 11.09
CA PHE A 378 8.61 -7.10 11.06
C PHE A 378 9.31 -8.44 11.21
N GLY A 379 9.12 -9.09 12.36
CA GLY A 379 9.84 -10.32 12.71
C GLY A 379 8.92 -11.49 13.02
N ALA A 380 9.45 -12.69 12.83
CA ALA A 380 8.85 -13.94 13.28
C ALA A 380 9.93 -14.91 13.77
N ARG A 381 9.55 -15.82 14.66
CA ARG A 381 10.35 -16.99 15.03
C ARG A 381 9.47 -18.22 14.93
N LEU A 382 9.91 -19.21 14.14
CA LEU A 382 9.19 -20.44 13.93
C LEU A 382 9.94 -21.60 14.60
N ARG A 383 9.26 -22.31 15.51
CA ARG A 383 9.77 -23.52 16.15
C ARG A 383 8.93 -24.72 15.73
N ILE A 384 9.58 -25.76 15.23
CA ILE A 384 8.95 -27.00 14.79
C ILE A 384 9.35 -28.12 15.72
N PHE A 385 8.37 -28.91 16.15
CA PHE A 385 8.55 -30.13 16.92
C PHE A 385 8.24 -31.32 16.01
N THR A 386 9.13 -32.31 16.01
CA THR A 386 9.04 -33.49 15.14
C THR A 386 8.73 -34.78 15.93
N LYS A 387 8.34 -35.83 15.22
CA LYS A 387 8.01 -37.15 15.83
C LYS A 387 9.16 -37.77 16.59
N ASP A 388 10.39 -37.49 16.21
CA ASP A 388 11.61 -37.96 16.89
C ASP A 388 12.03 -37.02 18.04
N ASN A 389 11.13 -36.18 18.53
CA ASN A 389 11.32 -35.21 19.62
C ASN A 389 12.43 -34.17 19.39
N LYS A 390 12.79 -33.90 18.15
CA LYS A 390 13.70 -32.79 17.83
C LYS A 390 12.92 -31.47 17.75
N THR A 391 13.62 -30.40 18.10
CA THR A 391 13.15 -29.03 17.90
C THR A 391 14.04 -28.35 16.87
N VAL A 392 13.44 -27.77 15.84
CA VAL A 392 14.13 -26.98 14.79
C VAL A 392 13.59 -25.56 14.82
N THR A 393 14.49 -24.57 14.76
CA THR A 393 14.13 -23.14 14.82
C THR A 393 14.72 -22.38 13.64
#